data_a75a39bc41c2d6dce26def41c3f89c3c
#
_entry.id   a75a39bc41c2d6dce26def41c3f89c3c
#
_cell.length_a   1.000
_cell.length_b   1.000
_cell.length_c   1.000
_cell.angle_alpha   90.00
_cell.angle_beta   90.00
_cell.angle_gamma   90.00
#
_symmetry.space_group_name_H-M   'P 1'
#
loop_
_entity.id
_entity.type
_entity.pdbx_description
1 polymer ?
#
loop_
_entity_poly.entity_id
_entity_poly.type
_entity_poly.pdbx_seq_one_letter_code
_entity_poly.pdbx_strand_id
1 'polypeptide(L)'
;MYKQYAIIRKDKRQGGDLYKNCRHQLKHRARPVGGRLSSIPNRASIDERPKEADGKCFGDFEKDTIVGKNNHGAIVTIIERSTNMLFMRKLNKGKDAEALAEVVIHLLKPFKNIIKTITTDNGTEFACHERISLTLEAPVYFADPYFSRQKGGIENENGLIRQYIPKSTKMEDVSHQDVNRIMHKINRRPREKLNLATPIECFYEKLS
;
A
#
# COMPACT_ATOMS: atom_id res chain seq x y z
N MET A 1 10.06 19.97 -10.10
CA MET A 1 8.71 19.35 -9.91
C MET A 1 7.60 20.37 -9.65
N TYR A 2 7.72 21.32 -8.68
CA TYR A 2 6.66 22.32 -8.38
C TYR A 2 6.32 23.27 -9.54
N LYS A 3 7.28 23.69 -10.34
CA LYS A 3 7.05 24.61 -11.48
C LYS A 3 6.17 23.98 -12.58
N GLN A 4 6.34 22.68 -12.87
CA GLN A 4 5.52 21.98 -13.88
C GLN A 4 4.06 21.86 -13.44
N TYR A 5 3.79 21.56 -12.17
CA TYR A 5 2.43 21.51 -11.64
C TYR A 5 1.72 22.88 -11.69
N ALA A 6 2.45 23.98 -11.49
CA ALA A 6 1.92 25.33 -11.61
C ALA A 6 1.47 25.63 -13.05
N ILE A 7 2.26 25.25 -14.05
CA ILE A 7 1.94 25.40 -15.47
C ILE A 7 0.68 24.63 -15.81
N ILE A 8 0.58 23.37 -15.42
CA ILE A 8 -0.59 22.51 -15.70
C ILE A 8 -1.87 23.06 -15.05
N ARG A 9 -1.77 23.61 -13.82
CA ARG A 9 -2.91 24.27 -13.17
C ARG A 9 -3.34 25.54 -13.88
N LYS A 10 -2.37 26.33 -14.37
CA LYS A 10 -2.64 27.57 -15.14
C LYS A 10 -3.33 27.21 -16.48
N ASP A 11 -2.77 26.23 -17.20
CA ASP A 11 -3.38 25.71 -18.44
C ASP A 11 -4.82 25.30 -18.24
N LYS A 12 -5.12 24.49 -17.21
CA LYS A 12 -6.49 24.06 -16.88
C LYS A 12 -7.43 25.23 -16.62
N ARG A 13 -6.98 26.29 -15.92
CA ARG A 13 -7.79 27.48 -15.66
C ARG A 13 -8.09 28.26 -16.96
N GLN A 14 -7.24 28.14 -17.96
CA GLN A 14 -7.39 28.76 -19.28
C GLN A 14 -8.12 27.88 -20.29
N GLY A 15 -8.73 26.77 -19.84
CA GLY A 15 -9.48 25.84 -20.70
C GLY A 15 -8.61 24.79 -21.40
N GLY A 16 -7.31 24.74 -21.13
CA GLY A 16 -6.40 23.74 -21.68
C GLY A 16 -6.58 22.34 -21.06
N ASP A 17 -5.97 21.36 -21.66
CA ASP A 17 -6.17 19.95 -21.33
C ASP A 17 -4.89 19.19 -20.91
N LEU A 18 -3.77 19.88 -20.72
CA LEU A 18 -2.51 19.29 -20.25
C LEU A 18 -2.67 18.45 -18.97
N TYR A 19 -3.63 18.82 -18.11
CA TYR A 19 -3.92 18.08 -16.88
C TYR A 19 -4.42 16.65 -17.13
N LYS A 20 -4.99 16.36 -18.32
CA LYS A 20 -5.46 15.01 -18.67
C LYS A 20 -4.32 14.00 -18.74
N ASN A 21 -3.11 14.47 -19.08
CA ASN A 21 -1.89 13.66 -19.14
C ASN A 21 -1.26 13.45 -17.76
N CYS A 22 -1.77 14.12 -16.71
CA CYS A 22 -1.28 13.93 -15.34
C CYS A 22 -1.93 12.70 -14.71
N ARG A 23 -1.15 11.94 -13.94
CA ARG A 23 -1.60 10.75 -13.20
C ARG A 23 -2.89 10.97 -12.39
N HIS A 24 -3.05 12.15 -11.79
CA HIS A 24 -4.21 12.50 -10.97
C HIS A 24 -5.17 13.48 -11.65
N GLN A 25 -4.90 13.89 -12.88
CA GLN A 25 -5.73 14.80 -13.68
C GLN A 25 -6.18 16.05 -12.90
N LEU A 26 -5.40 16.49 -11.90
CA LEU A 26 -5.74 17.56 -10.95
C LEU A 26 -7.13 17.40 -10.25
N LYS A 27 -7.63 16.17 -10.15
CA LYS A 27 -8.89 15.88 -9.42
C LYS A 27 -8.63 16.06 -7.93
N HIS A 28 -9.28 17.03 -7.31
CA HIS A 28 -9.38 17.08 -5.86
C HIS A 28 -10.45 16.09 -5.43
N ARG A 29 -10.09 15.11 -4.60
CA ARG A 29 -11.10 14.32 -3.90
C ARG A 29 -11.76 15.23 -2.87
N ALA A 30 -13.06 15.45 -2.98
CA ALA A 30 -13.84 16.01 -1.89
C ALA A 30 -13.60 15.10 -0.66
N ARG A 31 -13.29 15.71 0.49
CA ARG A 31 -13.21 14.96 1.76
C ARG A 31 -14.63 14.49 2.08
N PRO A 32 -14.88 13.18 2.21
CA PRO A 32 -16.17 12.72 2.68
C PRO A 32 -16.37 13.25 4.10
N VAL A 33 -17.42 14.01 4.33
CA VAL A 33 -17.83 14.45 5.66
C VAL A 33 -18.56 13.26 6.29
N GLY A 34 -18.06 12.72 7.41
CA GLY A 34 -18.79 11.80 8.26
C GLY A 34 -18.70 10.30 7.86
N GLY A 35 -17.52 9.77 7.60
CA GLY A 35 -17.33 8.31 7.58
C GLY A 35 -17.50 7.75 9.01
N ARG A 36 -18.39 6.75 9.22
CA ARG A 36 -18.40 5.96 10.45
C ARG A 36 -17.02 5.36 10.64
N LEU A 37 -16.36 5.68 11.75
CA LEU A 37 -15.16 4.96 12.18
C LEU A 37 -15.55 3.48 12.31
N SER A 38 -14.92 2.59 11.54
CA SER A 38 -15.07 1.17 11.76
C SER A 38 -14.57 0.88 13.17
N SER A 39 -15.43 0.29 14.01
CA SER A 39 -15.05 -0.11 15.36
C SER A 39 -14.21 -1.38 15.28
N ILE A 40 -12.90 -1.22 15.03
CA ILE A 40 -11.93 -2.30 15.19
C ILE A 40 -11.51 -2.27 16.66
N PRO A 41 -11.77 -3.34 17.44
CA PRO A 41 -11.37 -3.39 18.85
C PRO A 41 -9.84 -3.31 18.98
N ASN A 42 -9.37 -2.78 20.11
CA ASN A 42 -7.95 -2.80 20.54
C ASN A 42 -6.94 -2.31 19.49
N ARG A 43 -7.35 -1.41 18.60
CA ARG A 43 -6.46 -0.85 17.61
C ARG A 43 -5.48 0.14 18.25
N ALA A 44 -4.17 0.01 17.97
CA ALA A 44 -3.18 1.01 18.29
C ALA A 44 -3.19 2.14 17.23
N SER A 45 -3.21 3.39 17.68
CA SER A 45 -3.12 4.54 16.77
C SER A 45 -1.74 4.65 16.15
N ILE A 46 -1.68 5.22 14.93
CA ILE A 46 -0.39 5.55 14.31
C ILE A 46 0.44 6.55 15.14
N ASP A 47 -0.22 7.35 15.99
CA ASP A 47 0.46 8.29 16.88
C ASP A 47 1.27 7.58 17.98
N GLU A 48 0.92 6.33 18.30
CA GLU A 48 1.66 5.46 19.22
C GLU A 48 2.87 4.79 18.57
N ARG A 49 2.97 4.87 17.24
CA ARG A 49 4.09 4.28 16.48
C ARG A 49 5.40 5.01 16.83
N PRO A 50 6.50 4.28 17.11
CA PRO A 50 7.81 4.88 17.37
C PRO A 50 8.20 5.88 16.27
N LYS A 51 8.80 7.01 16.66
CA LYS A 51 9.22 8.07 15.70
C LYS A 51 10.30 7.57 14.73
N GLU A 52 11.06 6.59 15.15
CA GLU A 52 12.09 5.89 14.36
C GLU A 52 11.50 5.12 13.19
N ALA A 53 10.20 4.75 13.26
CA ALA A 53 9.44 4.12 12.18
C ALA A 53 9.02 5.13 11.11
N ASP A 54 9.96 5.97 10.66
CA ASP A 54 9.75 7.04 9.68
C ASP A 54 9.82 6.57 8.21
N GLY A 55 10.09 5.28 8.00
CA GLY A 55 10.26 4.67 6.67
C GLY A 55 11.67 4.78 6.09
N LYS A 56 12.65 5.20 6.88
CA LYS A 56 14.07 5.13 6.54
C LYS A 56 14.70 3.88 7.14
N CYS A 57 14.24 3.48 8.32
CA CYS A 57 14.70 2.27 8.98
C CYS A 57 14.13 1.03 8.30
N PHE A 58 14.96 -0.01 8.18
CA PHE A 58 14.55 -1.31 7.64
C PHE A 58 13.68 -2.06 8.66
N GLY A 59 12.59 -2.67 8.17
CA GLY A 59 11.67 -3.45 8.99
C GLY A 59 10.31 -2.78 9.25
N ASP A 60 10.07 -1.58 8.71
CA ASP A 60 8.78 -0.91 8.79
C ASP A 60 7.93 -1.25 7.57
N PHE A 61 6.79 -1.92 7.79
CA PHE A 61 5.90 -2.35 6.72
C PHE A 61 4.62 -1.51 6.68
N GLU A 62 4.13 -1.25 5.48
CA GLU A 62 2.78 -0.73 5.23
C GLU A 62 1.98 -1.78 4.47
N LYS A 63 0.72 -2.00 4.86
CA LYS A 63 -0.18 -2.89 4.14
C LYS A 63 -1.47 -2.19 3.73
N ASP A 64 -2.04 -2.64 2.61
CA ASP A 64 -3.29 -2.14 2.06
C ASP A 64 -3.97 -3.24 1.22
N THR A 65 -5.17 -2.96 0.71
CA THR A 65 -5.87 -3.81 -0.24
C THR A 65 -6.21 -3.08 -1.53
N ILE A 66 -6.00 -3.75 -2.65
CA ILE A 66 -6.48 -3.30 -3.95
C ILE A 66 -7.73 -4.08 -4.30
N VAL A 67 -8.85 -3.39 -4.48
CA VAL A 67 -10.12 -4.00 -4.87
C VAL A 67 -10.38 -3.88 -6.36
N GLY A 68 -11.09 -4.86 -6.93
CA GLY A 68 -11.52 -4.89 -8.31
C GLY A 68 -12.75 -4.04 -8.60
N LYS A 69 -13.27 -4.21 -9.82
CA LYS A 69 -14.50 -3.57 -10.25
C LYS A 69 -15.64 -3.90 -9.28
N ASN A 70 -16.47 -2.91 -8.96
CA ASN A 70 -17.62 -3.02 -8.05
C ASN A 70 -17.26 -3.57 -6.66
N ASN A 71 -16.02 -3.39 -6.19
CA ASN A 71 -15.49 -3.93 -4.93
C ASN A 71 -15.47 -5.46 -4.84
N HIS A 72 -15.55 -6.18 -5.97
CA HIS A 72 -15.43 -7.63 -6.00
C HIS A 72 -13.97 -8.07 -6.14
N GLY A 73 -13.57 -9.02 -5.29
CA GLY A 73 -12.21 -9.53 -5.19
C GLY A 73 -11.20 -8.51 -4.69
N ALA A 74 -10.13 -8.98 -4.12
CA ALA A 74 -9.08 -8.12 -3.57
C ALA A 74 -7.68 -8.75 -3.74
N ILE A 75 -6.67 -7.88 -3.73
CA ILE A 75 -5.26 -8.23 -3.66
C ILE A 75 -4.70 -7.53 -2.41
N VAL A 76 -4.09 -8.30 -1.52
CA VAL A 76 -3.28 -7.75 -0.43
C VAL A 76 -2.00 -7.22 -1.02
N THR A 77 -1.63 -6.01 -0.62
CA THR A 77 -0.36 -5.36 -0.96
C THR A 77 0.36 -4.98 0.32
N ILE A 78 1.63 -5.29 0.41
CA ILE A 78 2.49 -4.97 1.56
C ILE A 78 3.79 -4.42 1.00
N ILE A 79 4.31 -3.34 1.55
CA ILE A 79 5.64 -2.85 1.23
C ILE A 79 6.52 -2.76 2.47
N GLU A 80 7.79 -3.04 2.32
CA GLU A 80 8.82 -2.59 3.25
C GLU A 80 9.21 -1.16 2.86
N ARG A 81 9.09 -0.21 3.81
CA ARG A 81 9.08 1.24 3.52
C ARG A 81 10.43 1.80 3.08
N SER A 82 11.53 1.26 3.60
CA SER A 82 12.87 1.79 3.30
C SER A 82 13.34 1.39 1.91
N THR A 83 13.05 0.17 1.47
CA THR A 83 13.47 -0.41 0.19
C THR A 83 12.38 -0.38 -0.88
N ASN A 84 11.14 -0.10 -0.50
CA ASN A 84 9.96 -0.24 -1.36
C ASN A 84 9.74 -1.68 -1.88
N MET A 85 10.30 -2.70 -1.18
CA MET A 85 10.05 -4.10 -1.53
C MET A 85 8.57 -4.43 -1.39
N LEU A 86 7.95 -4.85 -2.47
CA LEU A 86 6.53 -5.11 -2.58
C LEU A 86 6.24 -6.62 -2.47
N PHE A 87 5.28 -6.96 -1.62
CA PHE A 87 4.68 -8.28 -1.53
C PHE A 87 3.22 -8.19 -1.93
N MET A 88 2.74 -9.11 -2.76
CA MET A 88 1.36 -9.12 -3.23
C MET A 88 0.79 -10.54 -3.24
N ARG A 89 -0.49 -10.64 -2.89
CA ARG A 89 -1.25 -11.88 -3.07
C ARG A 89 -2.74 -11.62 -3.28
N LYS A 90 -3.33 -12.35 -4.23
CA LYS A 90 -4.78 -12.31 -4.46
C LYS A 90 -5.49 -13.04 -3.33
N LEU A 91 -6.59 -12.44 -2.82
CA LEU A 91 -7.49 -13.08 -1.87
C LEU A 91 -8.53 -13.91 -2.64
N ASN A 92 -8.72 -15.16 -2.22
CA ASN A 92 -9.70 -16.06 -2.85
C ASN A 92 -11.15 -15.75 -2.43
N LYS A 93 -11.34 -15.23 -1.21
CA LYS A 93 -12.65 -14.96 -0.59
C LYS A 93 -12.97 -13.46 -0.46
N GLY A 94 -12.49 -12.61 -1.37
CA GLY A 94 -12.74 -11.19 -1.29
C GLY A 94 -12.04 -10.52 -0.09
N LYS A 95 -12.73 -9.61 0.61
CA LYS A 95 -12.19 -8.85 1.76
C LYS A 95 -12.48 -9.51 3.12
N ASP A 96 -12.43 -10.82 3.19
CA ASP A 96 -12.56 -11.54 4.45
C ASP A 96 -11.35 -11.27 5.36
N ALA A 97 -11.60 -10.90 6.64
CA ALA A 97 -10.56 -10.50 7.57
C ALA A 97 -9.62 -11.66 7.96
N GLU A 98 -10.17 -12.85 8.13
CA GLU A 98 -9.38 -14.05 8.45
C GLU A 98 -8.49 -14.46 7.27
N ALA A 99 -9.05 -14.52 6.07
CA ALA A 99 -8.30 -14.83 4.85
C ALA A 99 -7.20 -13.80 4.59
N LEU A 100 -7.46 -12.53 4.89
CA LEU A 100 -6.46 -11.47 4.79
C LEU A 100 -5.34 -11.68 5.82
N ALA A 101 -5.69 -11.96 7.08
CA ALA A 101 -4.69 -12.19 8.13
C ALA A 101 -3.79 -13.39 7.79
N GLU A 102 -4.36 -14.49 7.31
CA GLU A 102 -3.59 -15.66 6.84
C GLU A 102 -2.61 -15.32 5.73
N VAL A 103 -3.05 -14.54 4.75
CA VAL A 103 -2.20 -14.11 3.62
C VAL A 103 -1.07 -13.21 4.11
N VAL A 104 -1.36 -12.23 4.98
CA VAL A 104 -0.35 -11.33 5.55
C VAL A 104 0.71 -12.13 6.33
N ILE A 105 0.26 -13.02 7.20
CA ILE A 105 1.14 -13.90 7.98
C ILE A 105 2.00 -14.76 7.05
N HIS A 106 1.39 -15.40 6.06
CA HIS A 106 2.12 -16.25 5.11
C HIS A 106 3.21 -15.47 4.35
N LEU A 107 2.91 -14.25 3.91
CA LEU A 107 3.86 -13.41 3.16
C LEU A 107 5.01 -12.90 4.03
N LEU A 108 4.74 -12.56 5.28
CA LEU A 108 5.71 -11.91 6.17
C LEU A 108 6.43 -12.86 7.13
N LYS A 109 5.89 -14.06 7.37
CA LYS A 109 6.49 -15.06 8.29
C LYS A 109 7.98 -15.36 8.00
N PRO A 110 8.43 -15.47 6.73
CA PRO A 110 9.85 -15.67 6.44
C PRO A 110 10.76 -14.52 6.91
N PHE A 111 10.19 -13.36 7.12
CA PHE A 111 10.88 -12.12 7.50
C PHE A 111 10.58 -11.67 8.93
N LYS A 112 9.98 -12.53 9.75
CA LYS A 112 9.51 -12.22 11.11
C LYS A 112 10.55 -11.46 11.94
N ASN A 113 11.80 -11.90 11.89
CA ASN A 113 12.88 -11.37 12.73
C ASN A 113 13.28 -9.91 12.40
N ILE A 114 12.89 -9.41 11.23
CA ILE A 114 13.20 -8.04 10.82
C ILE A 114 12.00 -7.09 10.92
N ILE A 115 10.80 -7.61 11.20
CA ILE A 115 9.60 -6.77 11.27
C ILE A 115 9.63 -5.96 12.56
N LYS A 116 9.65 -4.64 12.43
CA LYS A 116 9.58 -3.70 13.56
C LYS A 116 8.16 -3.18 13.76
N THR A 117 7.52 -2.76 12.68
CA THR A 117 6.16 -2.23 12.69
C THR A 117 5.39 -2.61 11.44
N ILE A 118 4.07 -2.72 11.58
CA ILE A 118 3.14 -2.88 10.45
C ILE A 118 2.12 -1.77 10.53
N THR A 119 1.97 -0.98 9.48
CA THR A 119 0.96 0.10 9.40
C THR A 119 -0.14 -0.28 8.42
N THR A 120 -1.40 -0.05 8.81
CA THR A 120 -2.58 -0.33 7.99
C THR A 120 -3.57 0.83 8.01
N ASP A 121 -4.64 0.77 7.20
CA ASP A 121 -5.78 1.66 7.33
C ASP A 121 -6.86 1.10 8.27
N ASN A 122 -7.99 1.83 8.37
CA ASN A 122 -9.11 1.48 9.26
C ASN A 122 -10.18 0.62 8.55
N GLY A 123 -9.82 -0.13 7.50
CA GLY A 123 -10.75 -1.03 6.84
C GLY A 123 -11.16 -2.20 7.76
N THR A 124 -12.42 -2.61 7.70
CA THR A 124 -12.95 -3.75 8.48
C THR A 124 -12.24 -5.07 8.15
N GLU A 125 -11.64 -5.17 6.97
CA GLU A 125 -10.80 -6.29 6.56
C GLU A 125 -9.52 -6.46 7.39
N PHE A 126 -9.18 -5.47 8.22
CA PHE A 126 -8.03 -5.54 9.13
C PHE A 126 -8.42 -5.87 10.58
N ALA A 127 -9.66 -6.32 10.83
CA ALA A 127 -10.15 -6.65 12.17
C ALA A 127 -9.33 -7.74 12.87
N CYS A 128 -8.74 -8.68 12.13
CA CYS A 128 -7.87 -9.74 12.66
C CYS A 128 -6.41 -9.32 12.88
N HIS A 129 -6.17 -8.03 13.11
CA HIS A 129 -4.81 -7.46 13.30
C HIS A 129 -4.08 -8.03 14.53
N GLU A 130 -4.80 -8.37 15.59
CA GLU A 130 -4.21 -8.99 16.80
C GLU A 130 -3.56 -10.35 16.47
N ARG A 131 -4.22 -11.18 15.64
CA ARG A 131 -3.67 -12.44 15.16
C ARG A 131 -2.37 -12.22 14.36
N ILE A 132 -2.35 -11.20 13.51
CA ILE A 132 -1.16 -10.81 12.74
C ILE A 132 -0.05 -10.39 13.72
N SER A 133 -0.36 -9.50 14.67
CA SER A 133 0.58 -8.98 15.65
C SER A 133 1.20 -10.09 16.52
N LEU A 134 0.38 -10.99 17.05
CA LEU A 134 0.81 -12.12 17.83
C LEU A 134 1.70 -13.10 17.07
N THR A 135 1.30 -13.44 15.83
CA THR A 135 2.03 -14.43 15.03
C THR A 135 3.37 -13.90 14.50
N LEU A 136 3.41 -12.62 14.11
CA LEU A 136 4.61 -11.98 13.59
C LEU A 136 5.46 -11.33 14.68
N GLU A 137 4.96 -11.28 15.94
CA GLU A 137 5.61 -10.61 17.09
C GLU A 137 5.93 -9.14 16.79
N ALA A 138 5.05 -8.47 16.07
CA ALA A 138 5.24 -7.10 15.62
C ALA A 138 3.96 -6.27 15.83
N PRO A 139 4.06 -5.03 16.33
CA PRO A 139 2.91 -4.17 16.55
C PRO A 139 2.26 -3.75 15.22
N VAL A 140 0.93 -3.68 15.21
CA VAL A 140 0.13 -3.21 14.08
C VAL A 140 -0.50 -1.87 14.44
N TYR A 141 -0.15 -0.82 13.69
CA TYR A 141 -0.66 0.54 13.87
C TYR A 141 -1.66 0.90 12.79
N PHE A 142 -2.67 1.66 13.16
CA PHE A 142 -3.72 2.11 12.27
C PHE A 142 -3.54 3.58 11.91
N ALA A 143 -3.44 3.86 10.61
CA ALA A 143 -3.36 5.22 10.10
C ALA A 143 -4.65 5.99 10.37
N ASP A 144 -4.54 7.31 10.57
CA ASP A 144 -5.72 8.14 10.75
C ASP A 144 -6.58 8.16 9.49
N PRO A 145 -7.92 8.20 9.67
CA PRO A 145 -8.82 8.38 8.56
C PRO A 145 -8.47 9.66 7.79
N TYR A 146 -8.37 9.54 6.46
CA TYR A 146 -8.09 10.65 5.53
C TYR A 146 -6.67 11.25 5.57
N PHE A 147 -5.74 10.72 6.37
CA PHE A 147 -4.34 11.13 6.38
C PHE A 147 -3.47 10.26 5.46
N SER A 148 -3.65 10.44 4.14
CA SER A 148 -2.90 9.68 3.13
C SER A 148 -1.37 9.82 3.22
N ARG A 149 -0.87 10.91 3.82
CA ARG A 149 0.57 11.11 4.05
C ARG A 149 1.20 10.06 4.97
N GLN A 150 0.41 9.47 5.88
CA GLN A 150 0.89 8.47 6.83
C GLN A 150 1.18 7.12 6.16
N LYS A 151 0.60 6.87 4.96
CA LYS A 151 0.78 5.67 4.12
C LYS A 151 1.27 6.00 2.71
N GLY A 152 2.07 7.02 2.56
CA GLY A 152 2.50 7.51 1.24
C GLY A 152 3.28 6.48 0.42
N GLY A 153 3.96 5.54 1.06
CA GLY A 153 4.69 4.48 0.41
C GLY A 153 3.76 3.52 -0.33
N ILE A 154 2.83 2.90 0.39
CA ILE A 154 1.91 1.90 -0.19
C ILE A 154 0.95 2.54 -1.21
N GLU A 155 0.52 3.80 -1.00
CA GLU A 155 -0.32 4.48 -1.99
C GLU A 155 0.40 4.68 -3.32
N ASN A 156 1.71 4.99 -3.29
CA ASN A 156 2.51 5.10 -4.49
C ASN A 156 2.65 3.76 -5.21
N GLU A 157 2.95 2.68 -4.47
CA GLU A 157 3.05 1.34 -5.05
C GLU A 157 1.70 0.86 -5.60
N ASN A 158 0.60 1.07 -4.88
CA ASN A 158 -0.74 0.79 -5.38
C ASN A 158 -1.03 1.53 -6.70
N GLY A 159 -0.53 2.75 -6.84
CA GLY A 159 -0.60 3.50 -8.09
C GLY A 159 0.20 2.88 -9.23
N LEU A 160 1.34 2.24 -8.97
CA LEU A 160 2.09 1.50 -9.99
C LEU A 160 1.38 0.19 -10.36
N ILE A 161 0.86 -0.53 -9.38
CA ILE A 161 0.07 -1.74 -9.62
C ILE A 161 -1.15 -1.43 -10.49
N ARG A 162 -1.79 -0.27 -10.29
CA ARG A 162 -2.96 0.18 -11.08
C ARG A 162 -2.65 0.47 -12.56
N GLN A 163 -1.37 0.55 -12.96
CA GLN A 163 -0.97 0.59 -14.37
C GLN A 163 -1.15 -0.77 -15.05
N TYR A 164 -1.05 -1.86 -14.28
CA TYR A 164 -1.25 -3.24 -14.75
C TYR A 164 -2.66 -3.76 -14.49
N ILE A 165 -3.25 -3.37 -13.35
CA ILE A 165 -4.59 -3.78 -12.91
C ILE A 165 -5.44 -2.52 -12.70
N PRO A 166 -6.02 -1.94 -13.74
CA PRO A 166 -6.91 -0.79 -13.65
C PRO A 166 -8.08 -1.03 -12.70
N LYS A 167 -8.70 0.04 -12.17
CA LYS A 167 -9.87 -0.09 -11.27
C LYS A 167 -11.08 -0.74 -11.93
N SER A 168 -11.17 -0.68 -13.25
CA SER A 168 -12.22 -1.31 -14.04
C SER A 168 -12.05 -2.82 -14.23
N THR A 169 -10.88 -3.38 -13.85
CA THR A 169 -10.58 -4.80 -14.01
C THR A 169 -11.41 -5.64 -13.02
N LYS A 170 -12.01 -6.71 -13.51
CA LYS A 170 -12.59 -7.74 -12.67
C LYS A 170 -11.47 -8.58 -12.06
N MET A 171 -11.50 -8.78 -10.73
CA MET A 171 -10.45 -9.58 -10.07
C MET A 171 -10.49 -11.05 -10.46
N GLU A 172 -11.60 -11.53 -10.96
CA GLU A 172 -11.74 -12.89 -11.49
C GLU A 172 -10.82 -13.13 -12.68
N ASP A 173 -10.64 -12.10 -13.53
CA ASP A 173 -9.80 -12.15 -14.73
C ASP A 173 -8.29 -12.05 -14.42
N VAL A 174 -7.92 -11.80 -13.16
CA VAL A 174 -6.52 -11.68 -12.72
C VAL A 174 -6.11 -12.97 -12.01
N SER A 175 -5.21 -13.73 -12.58
CA SER A 175 -4.70 -14.96 -11.95
C SER A 175 -3.68 -14.68 -10.85
N HIS A 176 -3.42 -15.68 -9.99
CA HIS A 176 -2.31 -15.61 -9.04
C HIS A 176 -0.95 -15.45 -9.72
N GLN A 177 -0.79 -16.05 -10.91
CA GLN A 177 0.43 -15.90 -11.71
C GLN A 177 0.61 -14.49 -12.23
N ASP A 178 -0.48 -13.80 -12.64
CA ASP A 178 -0.42 -12.42 -13.06
C ASP A 178 0.00 -11.51 -11.92
N VAL A 179 -0.56 -11.70 -10.71
CA VAL A 179 -0.18 -10.95 -9.51
C VAL A 179 1.32 -11.12 -9.21
N ASN A 180 1.83 -12.35 -9.23
CA ASN A 180 3.25 -12.63 -9.03
C ASN A 180 4.13 -11.99 -10.11
N ARG A 181 3.74 -12.10 -11.39
CA ARG A 181 4.47 -11.49 -12.51
C ARG A 181 4.56 -9.97 -12.37
N ILE A 182 3.46 -9.31 -11.99
CA ILE A 182 3.41 -7.87 -11.78
C ILE A 182 4.30 -7.49 -10.59
N MET A 183 4.19 -8.19 -9.47
CA MET A 183 5.03 -7.99 -8.29
C MET A 183 6.53 -8.06 -8.64
N HIS A 184 6.94 -9.09 -9.38
CA HIS A 184 8.33 -9.24 -9.81
C HIS A 184 8.79 -8.11 -10.74
N LYS A 185 7.93 -7.64 -11.66
CA LYS A 185 8.26 -6.50 -12.54
C LYS A 185 8.47 -5.22 -11.73
N ILE A 186 7.60 -4.96 -10.74
CA ILE A 186 7.67 -3.76 -9.90
C ILE A 186 8.93 -3.81 -9.02
N ASN A 187 9.24 -4.96 -8.42
CA ASN A 187 10.41 -5.13 -7.54
C ASN A 187 11.76 -5.08 -8.27
N ARG A 188 11.77 -5.31 -9.59
CA ARG A 188 12.97 -5.20 -10.43
C ARG A 188 13.07 -3.87 -11.17
N ARG A 189 12.17 -2.93 -10.91
CA ARG A 189 12.21 -1.61 -11.52
C ARG A 189 13.12 -0.69 -10.72
N PRO A 190 14.19 -0.11 -11.30
CA PRO A 190 15.06 0.86 -10.64
C PRO A 190 14.25 2.05 -10.08
N ARG A 191 14.64 2.53 -8.90
CA ARG A 191 13.98 3.62 -8.20
C ARG A 191 14.95 4.77 -7.94
N GLU A 192 14.55 5.98 -8.30
CA GLU A 192 15.32 7.20 -7.99
C GLU A 192 15.62 7.30 -6.47
N LYS A 193 14.62 7.01 -5.61
CA LYS A 193 14.76 6.98 -4.14
C LYS A 193 15.88 6.01 -3.66
N LEU A 194 16.17 4.98 -4.43
CA LEU A 194 17.17 3.95 -4.13
C LEU A 194 18.47 4.13 -4.95
N ASN A 195 18.75 5.33 -5.39
CA ASN A 195 19.91 5.63 -6.24
C ASN A 195 19.98 4.74 -7.48
N LEU A 196 18.83 4.49 -8.11
CA LEU A 196 18.63 3.64 -9.28
C LEU A 196 18.79 2.13 -9.03
N ALA A 197 19.03 1.70 -7.79
CA ALA A 197 18.92 0.29 -7.43
C ALA A 197 17.44 -0.17 -7.44
N THR A 198 17.23 -1.46 -7.47
CA THR A 198 15.90 -2.05 -7.45
C THR A 198 15.45 -2.37 -6.01
N PRO A 199 14.13 -2.38 -5.73
CA PRO A 199 13.60 -2.79 -4.43
C PRO A 199 14.13 -4.15 -3.95
N ILE A 200 14.20 -5.12 -4.87
CA ILE A 200 14.64 -6.48 -4.52
C ILE A 200 16.12 -6.52 -4.13
N GLU A 201 16.99 -5.81 -4.84
CA GLU A 201 18.43 -5.73 -4.50
C GLU A 201 18.61 -5.10 -3.13
N CYS A 202 18.03 -3.91 -2.89
CA CYS A 202 18.13 -3.22 -1.62
C CYS A 202 17.55 -4.01 -0.43
N PHE A 203 16.47 -4.77 -0.66
CA PHE A 203 15.84 -5.56 0.40
C PHE A 203 16.74 -6.71 0.83
N TYR A 204 17.26 -7.49 -0.12
CA TYR A 204 18.11 -8.64 0.22
C TYR A 204 19.49 -8.22 0.71
N GLU A 205 20.05 -7.10 0.25
CA GLU A 205 21.27 -6.52 0.80
C GLU A 205 21.13 -6.18 2.30
N LYS A 206 19.98 -5.63 2.71
CA LYS A 206 19.72 -5.31 4.12
C LYS A 206 19.30 -6.51 4.97
N LEU A 207 18.92 -7.59 4.33
CA LEU A 207 18.53 -8.84 5.00
C LEU A 207 19.77 -9.71 5.33
N SER A 208 20.85 -9.56 4.56
CA SER A 208 22.13 -10.28 4.75
C SER A 208 22.88 -9.76 5.95
#